data_ee724e76e221e3b67686594f74a461e5
#
_entry.id   ee724e76e221e3b67686594f74a461e5
#
_cell.length_a   1.000
_cell.length_b   1.000
_cell.length_c   1.000
_cell.angle_alpha   90.00
_cell.angle_beta   90.00
_cell.angle_gamma   90.00
#
_symmetry.space_group_name_H-M   'P 1'
#
loop_
_entity.id
_entity.type
_entity.pdbx_description
1 polymer ?
#
loop_
_entity_poly.entity_id
_entity_poly.type
_entity_poly.pdbx_seq_one_letter_code
_entity_poly.pdbx_strand_id
1 'polypeptide(L)'
;MLKKKSNFNSCIVLDIDETLVHTKQTSKSPNDKLKKNSDIHFKLHEVYYYIDIRPHVLQFLKKVFENFDHVCIWTAAEKVYAKKIISKIMTPYQEGSLLEFWSRKNCVIDKDGNYTKPLEKLFQKYKFLKPTNTIIVDNNKVITDLNKPMSIKVPDFIGNKNDTILLKLTPSKNINSQRILGLYKNKLK
;
A
#
# COMPACT_ATOMS: atom_id res chain seq x y z
N MET A 1 -24.27 9.54 0.50
CA MET A 1 -24.32 9.49 -0.96
C MET A 1 -23.85 8.12 -1.40
N LEU A 2 -24.74 7.28 -1.94
CA LEU A 2 -24.40 5.94 -2.43
C LEU A 2 -23.47 6.05 -3.64
N LYS A 3 -22.30 5.40 -3.59
CA LYS A 3 -21.40 5.27 -4.73
C LYS A 3 -22.16 4.69 -5.92
N LYS A 4 -22.22 5.40 -7.03
CA LYS A 4 -22.60 4.80 -8.32
C LYS A 4 -21.52 3.73 -8.62
N LYS A 5 -21.84 2.43 -8.44
CA LYS A 5 -20.94 1.33 -8.80
C LYS A 5 -20.57 1.50 -10.27
N SER A 6 -19.29 1.70 -10.54
CA SER A 6 -18.80 1.63 -11.91
C SER A 6 -18.85 0.17 -12.35
N ASN A 7 -19.23 -0.10 -13.61
CA ASN A 7 -19.28 -1.46 -14.16
C ASN A 7 -17.86 -2.07 -14.37
N PHE A 8 -16.79 -1.45 -13.84
CA PHE A 8 -15.42 -1.79 -14.20
C PHE A 8 -14.64 -2.59 -13.15
N ASN A 9 -15.16 -2.76 -11.92
CA ASN A 9 -14.49 -3.49 -10.83
C ASN A 9 -13.01 -3.11 -10.66
N SER A 10 -12.70 -1.80 -10.67
CA SER A 10 -11.32 -1.30 -10.54
C SER A 10 -10.71 -1.67 -9.20
N CYS A 11 -9.47 -2.15 -9.20
CA CYS A 11 -8.76 -2.57 -8.00
C CYS A 11 -7.38 -1.89 -7.88
N ILE A 12 -7.05 -1.44 -6.68
CA ILE A 12 -5.71 -1.01 -6.30
C ILE A 12 -5.18 -1.89 -5.17
N VAL A 13 -3.95 -2.34 -5.33
CA VAL A 13 -3.20 -3.11 -4.31
C VAL A 13 -2.10 -2.19 -3.79
N LEU A 14 -2.04 -1.98 -2.48
CA LEU A 14 -1.07 -1.10 -1.84
C LEU A 14 -0.13 -1.91 -0.95
N ASP A 15 1.17 -1.69 -1.11
CA ASP A 15 2.17 -2.08 -0.15
C ASP A 15 2.18 -1.12 1.05
N ILE A 16 2.88 -1.48 2.14
CA ILE A 16 2.97 -0.70 3.38
C ILE A 16 4.36 -0.08 3.57
N ASP A 17 5.36 -0.93 3.80
CA ASP A 17 6.70 -0.49 4.23
C ASP A 17 7.43 0.21 3.08
N GLU A 18 8.07 1.33 3.36
CA GLU A 18 8.74 2.22 2.40
C GLU A 18 7.82 2.76 1.27
N THR A 19 6.53 2.35 1.26
CA THR A 19 5.49 2.82 0.34
C THR A 19 4.55 3.82 1.02
N LEU A 20 3.92 3.45 2.12
CA LEU A 20 2.99 4.29 2.90
C LEU A 20 3.60 4.80 4.20
N VAL A 21 4.55 4.06 4.76
CA VAL A 21 5.24 4.38 6.03
C VAL A 21 6.72 4.03 5.92
N HIS A 22 7.53 4.60 6.83
CA HIS A 22 8.93 4.18 7.05
C HIS A 22 9.10 3.69 8.48
N THR A 23 9.78 2.55 8.66
CA THR A 23 9.92 1.91 9.95
C THR A 23 11.37 1.82 10.38
N LYS A 24 11.64 2.31 11.59
CA LYS A 24 12.88 2.07 12.35
C LYS A 24 12.57 1.12 13.48
N GLN A 25 13.47 0.19 13.76
CA GLN A 25 13.28 -0.79 14.82
C GLN A 25 14.53 -0.97 15.66
N THR A 26 14.35 -1.35 16.94
CA THR A 26 15.41 -1.72 17.86
C THR A 26 14.94 -2.81 18.83
N SER A 27 15.82 -3.78 19.11
CA SER A 27 15.57 -4.87 20.08
C SER A 27 16.21 -4.61 21.45
N LYS A 28 17.00 -3.53 21.63
CA LYS A 28 17.77 -3.31 22.86
C LYS A 28 16.92 -2.67 23.96
N SER A 29 16.55 -1.43 23.80
CA SER A 29 15.77 -0.64 24.76
C SER A 29 14.93 0.38 24.05
N PRO A 30 13.89 0.94 24.71
CA PRO A 30 13.15 2.06 24.16
C PRO A 30 14.11 3.20 23.83
N ASN A 31 13.89 3.84 22.69
CA ASN A 31 14.66 5.02 22.27
C ASN A 31 13.75 6.24 22.29
N ASP A 32 13.92 7.08 23.34
CA ASP A 32 13.04 8.25 23.54
C ASP A 32 13.16 9.28 22.42
N LYS A 33 14.33 9.42 21.79
CA LYS A 33 14.51 10.30 20.63
C LYS A 33 13.72 9.79 19.41
N LEU A 34 13.75 8.49 19.15
CA LEU A 34 12.96 7.89 18.08
C LEU A 34 11.47 7.97 18.39
N LYS A 35 11.09 7.70 19.66
CA LYS A 35 9.71 7.80 20.12
C LYS A 35 9.13 9.19 19.92
N LYS A 36 9.87 10.23 20.30
CA LYS A 36 9.45 11.63 20.16
C LYS A 36 9.31 12.07 18.70
N ASN A 37 10.12 11.50 17.80
CA ASN A 37 10.20 11.90 16.40
C ASN A 37 9.38 11.02 15.45
N SER A 38 8.74 9.94 15.93
CA SER A 38 7.89 9.06 15.14
C SER A 38 6.40 9.39 15.29
N ASP A 39 5.63 9.15 14.23
CA ASP A 39 4.18 9.35 14.24
C ASP A 39 3.46 8.20 14.97
N ILE A 40 4.01 6.99 14.93
CA ILE A 40 3.49 5.79 15.61
C ILE A 40 4.66 5.07 16.27
N HIS A 41 4.45 4.53 17.47
CA HIS A 41 5.40 3.63 18.10
C HIS A 41 4.68 2.55 18.89
N PHE A 42 5.28 1.35 18.92
CA PHE A 42 4.79 0.22 19.71
C PHE A 42 5.90 -0.83 19.94
N LYS A 43 5.68 -1.71 20.91
CA LYS A 43 6.50 -2.90 21.12
C LYS A 43 5.75 -4.13 20.58
N LEU A 44 6.45 -5.01 19.87
CA LEU A 44 5.96 -6.30 19.40
C LEU A 44 7.10 -7.30 19.41
N HIS A 45 6.91 -8.46 20.10
CA HIS A 45 7.90 -9.53 20.22
C HIS A 45 9.31 -9.01 20.60
N GLU A 46 9.41 -8.28 21.74
CA GLU A 46 10.65 -7.68 22.25
C GLU A 46 11.34 -6.66 21.32
N VAL A 47 10.72 -6.30 20.18
CA VAL A 47 11.20 -5.27 19.26
C VAL A 47 10.37 -3.99 19.40
N TYR A 48 11.05 -2.86 19.50
CA TYR A 48 10.43 -1.54 19.49
C TYR A 48 10.40 -1.01 18.07
N TYR A 49 9.22 -0.62 17.61
CA TYR A 49 8.96 -0.07 16.29
C TYR A 49 8.65 1.41 16.39
N TYR A 50 9.27 2.20 15.52
CA TYR A 50 9.11 3.65 15.40
C TYR A 50 8.82 3.95 13.94
N ILE A 51 7.65 4.51 13.66
CA ILE A 51 7.09 4.58 12.32
C ILE A 51 6.82 6.02 11.96
N ASP A 52 7.39 6.44 10.85
CA ASP A 52 7.10 7.70 10.20
C ASP A 52 6.03 7.48 9.13
N ILE A 53 4.92 8.19 9.22
CA ILE A 53 3.86 8.15 8.20
C ILE A 53 4.29 9.00 7.00
N ARG A 54 4.22 8.44 5.79
CA ARG A 54 4.53 9.20 4.57
C ARG A 54 3.57 10.38 4.43
N PRO A 55 4.07 11.60 4.11
CA PRO A 55 3.22 12.75 3.89
C PRO A 55 2.07 12.46 2.93
N HIS A 56 0.91 13.04 3.19
CA HIS A 56 -0.32 12.91 2.41
C HIS A 56 -0.99 11.52 2.39
N VAL A 57 -0.52 10.53 3.18
CA VAL A 57 -1.08 9.17 3.17
C VAL A 57 -2.59 9.15 3.47
N LEU A 58 -3.06 9.93 4.45
CA LEU A 58 -4.49 9.96 4.80
C LEU A 58 -5.36 10.51 3.67
N GLN A 59 -4.88 11.57 3.00
CA GLN A 59 -5.55 12.15 1.84
C GLN A 59 -5.53 11.17 0.65
N PHE A 60 -4.40 10.53 0.41
CA PHE A 60 -4.23 9.53 -0.64
C PHE A 60 -5.20 8.36 -0.42
N LEU A 61 -5.21 7.75 0.77
CA LEU A 61 -6.12 6.64 1.10
C LEU A 61 -7.59 7.05 0.95
N LYS A 62 -7.99 8.24 1.46
CA LYS A 62 -9.34 8.76 1.23
C LYS A 62 -9.70 8.76 -0.25
N LYS A 63 -8.81 9.28 -1.10
CA LYS A 63 -9.04 9.34 -2.55
C LYS A 63 -9.01 7.97 -3.23
N VAL A 64 -8.17 7.06 -2.76
CA VAL A 64 -8.16 5.67 -3.22
C VAL A 64 -9.53 5.02 -2.98
N PHE A 65 -10.06 5.07 -1.76
CA PHE A 65 -11.38 4.51 -1.44
C PHE A 65 -12.56 5.22 -2.12
N GLU A 66 -12.39 6.49 -2.51
CA GLU A 66 -13.40 7.22 -3.28
C GLU A 66 -13.42 6.81 -4.77
N ASN A 67 -12.28 6.39 -5.34
CA ASN A 67 -12.12 6.24 -6.79
C ASN A 67 -11.95 4.79 -7.26
N PHE A 68 -11.52 3.88 -6.41
CA PHE A 68 -11.44 2.45 -6.73
C PHE A 68 -12.63 1.69 -6.14
N ASP A 69 -13.13 0.69 -6.88
CA ASP A 69 -14.20 -0.17 -6.42
C ASP A 69 -13.71 -1.14 -5.35
N HIS A 70 -12.44 -1.56 -5.46
CA HIS A 70 -11.77 -2.50 -4.57
C HIS A 70 -10.40 -1.99 -4.16
N VAL A 71 -10.10 -2.09 -2.88
CA VAL A 71 -8.80 -1.76 -2.30
C VAL A 71 -8.26 -2.99 -1.59
N CYS A 72 -7.02 -3.34 -1.88
CA CYS A 72 -6.29 -4.41 -1.21
C CYS A 72 -5.04 -3.85 -0.54
N ILE A 73 -4.67 -4.41 0.60
CA ILE A 73 -3.34 -4.28 1.19
C ILE A 73 -2.59 -5.60 0.95
N TRP A 74 -1.36 -5.51 0.46
CA TRP A 74 -0.47 -6.67 0.34
C TRP A 74 0.95 -6.30 0.74
N THR A 75 1.38 -6.75 1.90
CA THR A 75 2.72 -6.48 2.45
C THR A 75 3.55 -7.75 2.63
N ALA A 76 4.86 -7.64 2.53
CA ALA A 76 5.81 -8.69 2.93
C ALA A 76 6.04 -8.75 4.45
N ALA A 77 5.45 -7.86 5.22
CA ALA A 77 5.52 -7.85 6.67
C ALA A 77 4.58 -8.89 7.33
N GLU A 78 4.80 -9.14 8.60
CA GLU A 78 3.93 -9.99 9.41
C GLU A 78 2.56 -9.34 9.64
N LYS A 79 1.52 -10.19 9.72
CA LYS A 79 0.13 -9.73 9.83
C LYS A 79 -0.11 -8.86 11.07
N VAL A 80 0.46 -9.24 12.22
CA VAL A 80 0.26 -8.51 13.49
C VAL A 80 0.86 -7.12 13.42
N TYR A 81 2.09 -7.00 12.89
CA TYR A 81 2.75 -5.73 12.65
C TYR A 81 1.95 -4.85 11.68
N ALA A 82 1.62 -5.39 10.52
CA ALA A 82 0.90 -4.66 9.49
C ALA A 82 -0.48 -4.16 9.96
N LYS A 83 -1.21 -4.96 10.75
CA LYS A 83 -2.48 -4.52 11.34
C LYS A 83 -2.33 -3.32 12.27
N LYS A 84 -1.26 -3.27 13.08
CA LYS A 84 -0.99 -2.13 13.96
C LYS A 84 -0.79 -0.83 13.17
N ILE A 85 -0.15 -0.89 11.99
CA ILE A 85 0.03 0.26 11.11
C ILE A 85 -1.29 0.66 10.46
N ILE A 86 -1.98 -0.29 9.82
CA ILE A 86 -3.23 -0.04 9.10
C ILE A 86 -4.28 0.61 10.01
N SER A 87 -4.44 0.12 11.25
CA SER A 87 -5.37 0.71 12.22
C SER A 87 -5.05 2.16 12.63
N LYS A 88 -3.87 2.68 12.27
CA LYS A 88 -3.46 4.07 12.54
C LYS A 88 -3.57 4.97 11.31
N ILE A 89 -3.47 4.43 10.11
CA ILE A 89 -3.53 5.21 8.86
C ILE A 89 -4.86 5.06 8.11
N MET A 90 -5.72 4.11 8.52
CA MET A 90 -7.05 3.92 7.95
C MET A 90 -8.13 4.14 9.00
N THR A 91 -9.30 4.61 8.57
CA THR A 91 -10.49 4.62 9.41
C THR A 91 -11.04 3.20 9.54
N PRO A 92 -11.82 2.87 10.61
CA PRO A 92 -12.47 1.56 10.74
C PRO A 92 -13.31 1.18 9.51
N TYR A 93 -13.97 2.16 8.89
CA TYR A 93 -14.74 1.93 7.65
C TYR A 93 -13.84 1.53 6.48
N GLN A 94 -12.70 2.19 6.30
CA GLN A 94 -11.73 1.85 5.25
C GLN A 94 -11.15 0.46 5.47
N GLU A 95 -10.74 0.14 6.71
CA GLU A 95 -10.21 -1.17 7.07
C GLU A 95 -11.25 -2.28 6.83
N GLY A 96 -12.49 -2.07 7.23
CA GLY A 96 -13.60 -3.01 7.01
C GLY A 96 -14.04 -3.12 5.54
N SER A 97 -13.68 -2.16 4.69
CA SER A 97 -14.00 -2.13 3.25
C SER A 97 -12.88 -2.70 2.38
N LEU A 98 -11.77 -3.18 2.94
CA LEU A 98 -10.72 -3.84 2.17
C LEU A 98 -11.26 -5.13 1.54
N LEU A 99 -11.04 -5.30 0.24
CA LEU A 99 -11.31 -6.57 -0.44
C LEU A 99 -10.39 -7.67 0.10
N GLU A 100 -9.11 -7.33 0.31
CA GLU A 100 -8.11 -8.22 0.89
C GLU A 100 -7.11 -7.47 1.77
N PHE A 101 -6.71 -8.15 2.84
CA PHE A 101 -5.55 -7.79 3.64
C PHE A 101 -4.58 -8.97 3.68
N TRP A 102 -3.61 -8.96 2.77
CA TRP A 102 -2.58 -9.97 2.63
C TRP A 102 -1.26 -9.54 3.26
N SER A 103 -0.64 -10.46 3.98
CA SER A 103 0.64 -10.28 4.69
C SER A 103 1.68 -11.26 4.13
N ARG A 104 2.86 -11.32 4.72
CA ARG A 104 3.99 -12.20 4.34
C ARG A 104 3.56 -13.62 3.95
N LYS A 105 2.67 -14.24 4.73
CA LYS A 105 2.18 -15.60 4.45
C LYS A 105 1.46 -15.75 3.11
N ASN A 106 1.03 -14.67 2.52
CA ASN A 106 0.36 -14.64 1.22
C ASN A 106 1.31 -14.34 0.06
N CYS A 107 2.55 -13.93 0.35
CA CYS A 107 3.60 -13.74 -0.64
C CYS A 107 4.06 -15.10 -1.21
N VAL A 108 4.71 -15.05 -2.36
CA VAL A 108 5.40 -16.17 -2.97
C VAL A 108 6.90 -15.91 -2.81
N ILE A 109 7.66 -16.94 -2.43
CA ILE A 109 9.12 -16.85 -2.36
C ILE A 109 9.65 -17.21 -3.75
N ASP A 110 10.44 -16.33 -4.36
CA ASP A 110 11.10 -16.59 -5.63
C ASP A 110 12.36 -17.44 -5.45
N LYS A 111 13.02 -17.80 -6.55
CA LYS A 111 14.25 -18.62 -6.56
C LYS A 111 15.43 -17.97 -5.79
N ASP A 112 15.40 -16.65 -5.64
CA ASP A 112 16.44 -15.88 -4.96
C ASP A 112 16.09 -15.63 -3.48
N GLY A 113 14.98 -16.22 -2.97
CA GLY A 113 14.52 -16.11 -1.59
C GLY A 113 13.72 -14.83 -1.28
N ASN A 114 13.36 -14.02 -2.29
CA ASN A 114 12.61 -12.80 -2.06
C ASN A 114 11.11 -13.07 -1.94
N TYR A 115 10.45 -12.33 -1.06
CA TYR A 115 8.99 -12.29 -1.00
C TYR A 115 8.44 -11.51 -2.19
N THR A 116 7.67 -12.16 -3.06
CA THR A 116 7.03 -11.56 -4.23
C THR A 116 5.51 -11.53 -4.07
N LYS A 117 4.85 -10.67 -4.86
CA LYS A 117 3.42 -10.42 -4.81
C LYS A 117 2.80 -10.56 -6.22
N PRO A 118 2.76 -11.78 -6.79
CA PRO A 118 2.20 -11.98 -8.13
C PRO A 118 0.69 -11.71 -8.13
N LEU A 119 0.24 -10.72 -8.90
CA LEU A 119 -1.19 -10.34 -8.99
C LEU A 119 -2.08 -11.48 -9.50
N GLU A 120 -1.51 -12.47 -10.18
CA GLU A 120 -2.19 -13.69 -10.61
C GLU A 120 -2.89 -14.41 -9.45
N LYS A 121 -2.34 -14.35 -8.22
CA LYS A 121 -3.02 -14.92 -7.03
C LYS A 121 -4.35 -14.22 -6.73
N LEU A 122 -4.43 -12.90 -6.93
CA LEU A 122 -5.68 -12.16 -6.80
C LEU A 122 -6.65 -12.52 -7.92
N PHE A 123 -6.17 -12.66 -9.16
CA PHE A 123 -7.00 -13.02 -10.32
C PHE A 123 -7.55 -14.46 -10.20
N GLN A 124 -6.78 -15.37 -9.61
CA GLN A 124 -7.24 -16.72 -9.31
C GLN A 124 -8.37 -16.72 -8.26
N LYS A 125 -8.26 -15.89 -7.24
CA LYS A 125 -9.25 -15.77 -6.16
C LYS A 125 -10.50 -14.98 -6.57
N TYR A 126 -10.32 -13.90 -7.32
CA TYR A 126 -11.37 -12.97 -7.73
C TYR A 126 -11.46 -12.86 -9.23
N LYS A 127 -12.39 -13.62 -9.86
CA LYS A 127 -12.50 -13.72 -11.33
C LYS A 127 -12.91 -12.40 -12.02
N PHE A 128 -13.42 -11.43 -11.28
CA PHE A 128 -13.70 -10.09 -11.78
C PHE A 128 -12.46 -9.18 -11.84
N LEU A 129 -11.35 -9.54 -11.15
CA LEU A 129 -10.08 -8.84 -11.24
C LEU A 129 -9.28 -9.38 -12.44
N LYS A 130 -8.67 -8.45 -13.18
CA LYS A 130 -7.94 -8.73 -14.44
C LYS A 130 -6.76 -7.75 -14.58
N PRO A 131 -5.79 -8.05 -15.45
CA PRO A 131 -4.71 -7.10 -15.76
C PRO A 131 -5.17 -5.73 -16.25
N THR A 132 -6.37 -5.64 -16.82
CA THR A 132 -6.93 -4.40 -17.37
C THR A 132 -7.60 -3.49 -16.32
N ASN A 133 -7.93 -4.03 -15.14
CA ASN A 133 -8.65 -3.28 -14.09
C ASN A 133 -7.94 -3.28 -12.72
N THR A 134 -6.75 -3.85 -12.61
CA THR A 134 -6.00 -3.97 -11.36
C THR A 134 -4.63 -3.30 -11.47
N ILE A 135 -4.19 -2.63 -10.41
CA ILE A 135 -2.86 -2.02 -10.32
C ILE A 135 -2.25 -2.26 -8.93
N ILE A 136 -0.95 -2.49 -8.86
CA ILE A 136 -0.18 -2.54 -7.61
C ILE A 136 0.73 -1.33 -7.50
N VAL A 137 0.77 -0.72 -6.30
CA VAL A 137 1.70 0.37 -5.94
C VAL A 137 2.66 -0.18 -4.90
N ASP A 138 3.94 -0.18 -5.23
CA ASP A 138 4.99 -0.79 -4.41
C ASP A 138 6.31 -0.05 -4.67
N ASN A 139 7.20 0.04 -3.67
CA ASN A 139 8.53 0.62 -3.84
C ASN A 139 9.54 -0.42 -4.35
N ASN A 140 9.30 -1.70 -4.13
CA ASN A 140 10.21 -2.77 -4.48
C ASN A 140 10.23 -3.03 -6.00
N LYS A 141 11.43 -2.94 -6.59
CA LYS A 141 11.63 -3.15 -8.02
C LYS A 141 11.26 -4.58 -8.46
N VAL A 142 11.55 -5.61 -7.66
CA VAL A 142 11.23 -7.00 -7.99
C VAL A 142 9.71 -7.18 -8.11
N ILE A 143 8.95 -6.61 -7.16
CA ILE A 143 7.47 -6.67 -7.18
C ILE A 143 6.91 -5.94 -8.41
N THR A 144 7.43 -4.75 -8.69
CA THR A 144 6.92 -3.93 -9.80
C THR A 144 7.31 -4.47 -11.17
N ASP A 145 8.50 -5.03 -11.32
CA ASP A 145 8.92 -5.68 -12.57
C ASP A 145 8.11 -6.95 -12.84
N LEU A 146 7.85 -7.77 -11.82
CA LEU A 146 7.02 -8.99 -11.92
C LEU A 146 5.60 -8.66 -12.42
N ASN A 147 5.04 -7.55 -12.00
CA ASN A 147 3.65 -7.19 -12.28
C ASN A 147 3.47 -6.19 -13.42
N LYS A 148 4.48 -5.95 -14.27
CA LYS A 148 4.34 -5.07 -15.46
C LYS A 148 3.31 -5.65 -16.45
N PRO A 149 2.49 -4.81 -17.05
CA PRO A 149 2.40 -3.34 -16.96
C PRO A 149 1.47 -2.80 -15.85
N MET A 150 1.00 -3.66 -14.92
CA MET A 150 0.00 -3.37 -13.89
C MET A 150 0.61 -2.79 -12.60
N SER A 151 1.82 -2.28 -12.65
CA SER A 151 2.53 -1.81 -11.45
C SER A 151 2.96 -0.35 -11.56
N ILE A 152 2.97 0.31 -10.40
CA ILE A 152 3.57 1.63 -10.20
C ILE A 152 4.67 1.47 -9.17
N LYS A 153 5.91 1.71 -9.60
CA LYS A 153 7.03 1.83 -8.68
C LYS A 153 7.04 3.23 -8.07
N VAL A 154 7.05 3.29 -6.74
CA VAL A 154 7.29 4.54 -6.01
C VAL A 154 8.71 4.56 -5.46
N PRO A 155 9.33 5.73 -5.26
CA PRO A 155 10.58 5.85 -4.51
C PRO A 155 10.38 5.38 -3.06
N ASP A 156 11.44 4.77 -2.48
CA ASP A 156 11.45 4.40 -1.08
C ASP A 156 11.18 5.63 -0.21
N PHE A 157 10.22 5.52 0.69
CA PHE A 157 10.01 6.53 1.72
C PHE A 157 10.93 6.24 2.90
N ILE A 158 11.85 7.13 3.19
CA ILE A 158 12.85 7.01 4.24
C ILE A 158 12.67 8.04 5.38
N GLY A 159 11.44 8.51 5.58
CA GLY A 159 11.08 9.47 6.65
C GLY A 159 11.21 10.94 6.25
N ASN A 160 11.35 11.28 4.97
CA ASN A 160 11.39 12.67 4.50
C ASN A 160 10.01 13.34 4.64
N LYS A 161 9.89 14.28 5.56
CA LYS A 161 8.63 15.02 5.82
C LYS A 161 8.19 15.94 4.67
N ASN A 162 9.05 16.20 3.68
CA ASN A 162 8.74 16.96 2.46
C ASN A 162 8.39 16.08 1.26
N ASP A 163 8.19 14.77 1.47
CA ASP A 163 7.81 13.84 0.39
C ASP A 163 6.42 14.21 -0.19
N THR A 164 6.33 14.27 -1.52
CA THR A 164 5.09 14.62 -2.24
C THR A 164 4.61 13.51 -3.17
N ILE A 165 5.19 12.32 -3.11
CA ILE A 165 4.89 11.23 -4.04
C ILE A 165 3.42 10.81 -3.96
N LEU A 166 2.88 10.63 -2.75
CA LEU A 166 1.47 10.26 -2.61
C LEU A 166 0.52 11.37 -3.05
N LEU A 167 0.91 12.65 -2.93
CA LEU A 167 0.14 13.76 -3.47
C LEU A 167 0.04 13.68 -5.00
N LYS A 168 1.17 13.38 -5.68
CA LYS A 168 1.20 13.18 -7.15
C LYS A 168 0.37 11.97 -7.59
N LEU A 169 0.32 10.92 -6.78
CA LEU A 169 -0.45 9.71 -7.03
C LEU A 169 -1.93 9.83 -6.64
N THR A 170 -2.31 10.89 -5.93
CA THR A 170 -3.70 11.05 -5.49
C THR A 170 -4.63 11.15 -6.71
N PRO A 171 -5.65 10.26 -6.84
CA PRO A 171 -6.58 10.29 -7.97
C PRO A 171 -7.36 11.61 -7.97
N SER A 172 -7.48 12.25 -9.14
CA SER A 172 -8.39 13.39 -9.32
C SER A 172 -9.83 12.91 -9.51
N LYS A 173 -10.82 13.70 -9.08
CA LYS A 173 -12.23 13.40 -9.31
C LYS A 173 -12.52 13.13 -10.78
N ASN A 174 -13.38 12.13 -11.07
CA ASN A 174 -13.93 11.80 -12.40
C ASN A 174 -12.98 11.07 -13.39
N ILE A 175 -12.06 10.26 -12.91
CA ILE A 175 -11.25 9.43 -13.78
C ILE A 175 -11.79 8.00 -13.75
N ASN A 176 -12.22 7.46 -14.91
CA ASN A 176 -12.57 6.04 -15.03
C ASN A 176 -11.30 5.17 -14.89
N SER A 177 -11.47 3.93 -14.47
CA SER A 177 -10.40 3.00 -14.10
C SER A 177 -9.33 2.79 -15.20
N GLN A 178 -9.70 2.79 -16.49
CA GLN A 178 -8.73 2.68 -17.59
C GLN A 178 -7.86 3.94 -17.73
N ARG A 179 -8.45 5.11 -17.47
CA ARG A 179 -7.71 6.37 -17.45
C ARG A 179 -6.83 6.50 -16.21
N ILE A 180 -7.23 5.87 -15.08
CA ILE A 180 -6.40 5.79 -13.86
C ILE A 180 -5.10 5.05 -14.16
N LEU A 181 -5.15 3.86 -14.77
CA LEU A 181 -3.98 3.09 -15.17
C LEU A 181 -3.05 3.88 -16.13
N GLY A 182 -3.62 4.61 -17.08
CA GLY A 182 -2.86 5.47 -18.01
C GLY A 182 -2.22 6.69 -17.33
N LEU A 183 -2.94 7.35 -16.42
CA LEU A 183 -2.47 8.57 -15.74
C LEU A 183 -1.40 8.28 -14.69
N TYR A 184 -1.49 7.15 -13.97
CA TYR A 184 -0.44 6.76 -13.03
C TYR A 184 0.89 6.48 -13.74
N LYS A 185 0.84 5.89 -14.95
CA LYS A 185 2.05 5.66 -15.76
C LYS A 185 2.71 6.96 -16.25
N ASN A 186 1.94 8.03 -16.44
CA ASN A 186 2.44 9.31 -16.96
C ASN A 186 2.83 10.31 -15.84
N LYS A 187 2.37 10.12 -14.61
CA LYS A 187 2.64 11.05 -13.49
C LYS A 187 3.99 10.84 -12.79
N LEU A 188 4.67 9.74 -13.04
CA LEU A 188 5.98 9.42 -12.45
C LEU A 188 7.14 9.48 -13.46
N LYS A 189 6.86 9.88 -14.72
CA LYS A 189 7.88 10.34 -15.66
C LYS A 189 8.16 11.81 -15.40
#